data_0c109996d60c05c6c4842db7e8ab4b62
#
_entry.id   0c109996d60c05c6c4842db7e8ab4b62
#
_cell.length_a   1.000
_cell.length_b   1.000
_cell.length_c   1.000
_cell.angle_alpha   90.00
_cell.angle_beta   90.00
_cell.angle_gamma   90.00
#
_symmetry.space_group_name_H-M   'P 1'
#
loop_
_entity.id
_entity.type
_entity.pdbx_description
1 polymer ?
#
loop_
_entity_poly.entity_id
_entity_poly.type
_entity_poly.pdbx_seq_one_letter_code
_entity_poly.pdbx_strand_id
1 'polypeptide(L)'
;MKEYIKIATILPYKENYTFSKAQAAAIWVCDFFKFSEFKNSNFIFGNTKGKDYLTKNYINININNLKSKLSSSTNEYCKNFIDKTKDSNFDIIEIHNRPLVFNYLKKEIVSKFIIYFHNDPLSMNGSRSANERLKLLNEVDKIIFVSKWVQARFFNSLDRKLMNK
;
A
#
# COMPACT_ATOMS: atom_id res chain seq x y z
N MET A 1 25.47 -15.46 4.83
CA MET A 1 24.03 -15.69 4.63
C MET A 1 23.51 -14.62 3.67
N LYS A 2 22.79 -14.97 2.61
CA LYS A 2 22.09 -13.97 1.80
C LYS A 2 20.99 -13.38 2.71
N GLU A 3 21.10 -12.12 3.09
CA GLU A 3 20.00 -11.41 3.74
C GLU A 3 18.85 -11.33 2.74
N TYR A 4 17.78 -12.05 3.01
CA TYR A 4 16.57 -11.98 2.18
C TYR A 4 15.82 -10.70 2.52
N ILE A 5 15.65 -9.81 1.55
CA ILE A 5 14.81 -8.62 1.66
C ILE A 5 13.40 -9.06 2.06
N LYS A 6 12.88 -8.55 3.16
CA LYS A 6 11.54 -8.83 3.67
C LYS A 6 10.59 -7.69 3.29
N ILE A 7 9.52 -8.04 2.59
CA ILE A 7 8.59 -7.07 2.00
C ILE A 7 7.20 -7.21 2.64
N ALA A 8 6.58 -6.09 2.99
CA ALA A 8 5.16 -6.02 3.34
C ALA A 8 4.40 -5.29 2.22
N THR A 9 3.50 -5.98 1.53
CA THR A 9 2.62 -5.40 0.51
C THR A 9 1.25 -5.12 1.13
N ILE A 10 0.87 -3.83 1.25
CA ILE A 10 -0.37 -3.38 1.89
C ILE A 10 -1.41 -3.04 0.84
N LEU A 11 -2.49 -3.79 0.81
CA LEU A 11 -3.66 -3.56 -0.03
C LEU A 11 -4.59 -2.50 0.57
N PRO A 12 -5.43 -1.83 -0.25
CA PRO A 12 -6.50 -1.00 0.26
C PRO A 12 -7.43 -1.79 1.20
N TYR A 13 -7.83 -1.22 2.32
CA TYR A 13 -8.66 -1.92 3.33
C TYR A 13 -10.08 -2.29 2.86
N LYS A 14 -10.51 -1.81 1.68
CA LYS A 14 -11.78 -2.20 1.01
C LYS A 14 -11.57 -3.21 -0.10
N GLU A 15 -10.32 -3.62 -0.35
CA GLU A 15 -9.97 -4.59 -1.39
C GLU A 15 -10.09 -6.01 -0.83
N ASN A 16 -10.81 -6.90 -1.52
CA ASN A 16 -10.84 -8.32 -1.17
C ASN A 16 -9.73 -9.07 -1.91
N TYR A 17 -9.05 -9.95 -1.21
CA TYR A 17 -7.95 -10.77 -1.73
C TYR A 17 -8.34 -12.25 -1.76
N THR A 18 -9.51 -12.57 -2.37
CA THR A 18 -10.04 -13.93 -2.50
C THR A 18 -10.32 -14.26 -3.95
N PHE A 19 -10.34 -15.56 -4.29
CA PHE A 19 -10.66 -16.02 -5.66
C PHE A 19 -12.01 -15.51 -6.15
N SER A 20 -13.00 -15.45 -5.28
CA SER A 20 -14.37 -15.09 -5.65
C SER A 20 -14.64 -13.59 -5.74
N LYS A 21 -13.82 -12.74 -5.09
CA LYS A 21 -14.14 -11.31 -4.89
C LYS A 21 -12.95 -10.36 -5.07
N ALA A 22 -11.83 -10.85 -5.60
CA ALA A 22 -10.68 -10.00 -5.85
C ALA A 22 -11.01 -8.88 -6.85
N GLN A 23 -10.52 -7.67 -6.55
CA GLN A 23 -10.62 -6.51 -7.41
C GLN A 23 -9.28 -6.26 -8.13
N ALA A 24 -9.22 -5.26 -8.99
CA ALA A 24 -8.10 -5.06 -9.90
C ALA A 24 -6.73 -4.96 -9.22
N ALA A 25 -6.62 -4.22 -8.10
CA ALA A 25 -5.35 -4.09 -7.38
C ALA A 25 -4.94 -5.41 -6.71
N ALA A 26 -5.89 -6.17 -6.18
CA ALA A 26 -5.63 -7.49 -5.58
C ALA A 26 -5.16 -8.50 -6.62
N ILE A 27 -5.79 -8.52 -7.81
CA ILE A 27 -5.38 -9.38 -8.93
C ILE A 27 -3.97 -9.02 -9.38
N TRP A 28 -3.70 -7.72 -9.58
CA TRP A 28 -2.38 -7.24 -9.99
C TRP A 28 -1.29 -7.65 -8.99
N VAL A 29 -1.54 -7.47 -7.69
CA VAL A 29 -0.61 -7.88 -6.63
C VAL A 29 -0.40 -9.39 -6.63
N CYS A 30 -1.47 -10.19 -6.80
CA CYS A 30 -1.38 -11.64 -6.88
C CYS A 30 -0.51 -12.10 -8.05
N ASP A 31 -0.73 -11.52 -9.23
CA ASP A 31 0.03 -11.90 -10.43
C ASP A 31 1.49 -11.46 -10.32
N PHE A 32 1.75 -10.23 -9.84
CA PHE A 32 3.11 -9.79 -9.57
C PHE A 32 3.82 -10.69 -8.55
N PHE A 33 3.14 -11.07 -7.47
CA PHE A 33 3.66 -11.95 -6.44
C PHE A 33 4.06 -13.32 -7.00
N LYS A 34 3.27 -13.94 -7.88
CA LYS A 34 3.55 -15.27 -8.45
C LYS A 34 4.87 -15.31 -9.20
N PHE A 35 5.23 -14.22 -9.89
CA PHE A 35 6.44 -14.11 -10.71
C PHE A 35 7.61 -13.44 -9.99
N SER A 36 7.41 -12.92 -8.78
CA SER A 36 8.45 -12.24 -8.00
C SER A 36 9.49 -13.23 -7.47
N GLU A 37 10.75 -12.85 -7.55
CA GLU A 37 11.86 -13.54 -6.88
C GLU A 37 11.73 -13.48 -5.36
N PHE A 38 11.03 -12.45 -4.83
CA PHE A 38 10.80 -12.22 -3.40
C PHE A 38 9.54 -12.91 -2.85
N LYS A 39 8.85 -13.77 -3.62
CA LYS A 39 7.60 -14.41 -3.21
C LYS A 39 7.64 -15.12 -1.86
N ASN A 40 8.81 -15.64 -1.44
CA ASN A 40 8.97 -16.32 -0.17
C ASN A 40 9.19 -15.37 1.02
N SER A 41 9.57 -14.12 0.77
CA SER A 41 9.83 -13.08 1.78
C SER A 41 8.89 -11.87 1.65
N ASN A 42 7.90 -11.92 0.76
CA ASN A 42 6.85 -10.92 0.62
C ASN A 42 5.57 -11.40 1.31
N PHE A 43 5.02 -10.58 2.20
CA PHE A 43 3.80 -10.81 2.94
C PHE A 43 2.74 -9.79 2.51
N ILE A 44 1.56 -10.27 2.12
CA ILE A 44 0.48 -9.43 1.61
C ILE A 44 -0.51 -9.18 2.74
N PHE A 45 -0.80 -7.92 3.02
CA PHE A 45 -1.71 -7.48 4.07
C PHE A 45 -2.95 -6.81 3.47
N GLY A 46 -4.12 -7.12 4.00
CA GLY A 46 -5.38 -6.53 3.57
C GLY A 46 -6.51 -6.79 4.55
N ASN A 47 -7.69 -6.24 4.28
CA ASN A 47 -8.90 -6.48 5.07
C ASN A 47 -9.93 -7.21 4.19
N THR A 48 -9.88 -8.53 4.20
CA THR A 48 -10.67 -9.39 3.33
C THR A 48 -11.73 -10.15 4.12
N LYS A 49 -12.92 -10.24 3.57
CA LYS A 49 -13.98 -11.12 4.06
C LYS A 49 -13.89 -12.46 3.33
N GLY A 50 -13.79 -13.54 4.07
CA GLY A 50 -13.59 -14.91 3.54
C GLY A 50 -12.22 -15.47 3.91
N LYS A 51 -11.95 -16.72 3.51
CA LYS A 51 -10.72 -17.46 3.87
C LYS A 51 -10.01 -18.07 2.64
N ASP A 52 -10.60 -17.99 1.45
CA ASP A 52 -10.09 -18.50 0.17
C ASP A 52 -9.10 -17.54 -0.47
N TYR A 53 -8.03 -17.22 0.26
CA TYR A 53 -7.05 -16.21 -0.17
C TYR A 53 -6.30 -16.62 -1.44
N LEU A 54 -5.97 -15.64 -2.30
CA LEU A 54 -5.24 -15.84 -3.56
C LEU A 54 -3.81 -16.39 -3.36
N THR A 55 -3.19 -16.11 -2.22
CA THR A 55 -1.85 -16.60 -1.90
C THR A 55 -1.73 -17.03 -0.43
N LYS A 56 -0.77 -17.93 -0.14
CA LYS A 56 -0.52 -18.43 1.23
C LYS A 56 0.08 -17.37 2.16
N ASN A 57 0.77 -16.37 1.59
CA ASN A 57 1.45 -15.32 2.36
C ASN A 57 0.53 -14.14 2.67
N TYR A 58 -0.77 -14.31 2.52
CA TYR A 58 -1.74 -13.28 2.86
C TYR A 58 -2.04 -13.27 4.36
N ILE A 59 -2.02 -12.08 4.95
CA ILE A 59 -2.31 -11.83 6.37
C ILE A 59 -3.48 -10.87 6.46
N ASN A 60 -4.60 -11.34 7.01
CA ASN A 60 -5.80 -10.50 7.14
C ASN A 60 -5.68 -9.53 8.33
N ILE A 61 -6.01 -8.26 8.07
CA ILE A 61 -6.09 -7.20 9.07
C ILE A 61 -7.56 -6.87 9.28
N ASN A 62 -8.13 -7.32 10.39
CA ASN A 62 -9.52 -7.05 10.70
C ASN A 62 -9.72 -5.59 11.14
N ILE A 63 -10.71 -4.92 10.57
CA ILE A 63 -11.18 -3.61 11.01
C ILE A 63 -12.47 -3.83 11.80
N ASN A 64 -12.52 -3.35 13.04
CA ASN A 64 -13.73 -3.42 13.85
C ASN A 64 -14.68 -2.26 13.47
N ASN A 65 -15.84 -2.58 12.93
CA ASN A 65 -16.83 -1.60 12.48
C ASN A 65 -17.34 -0.66 13.59
N LEU A 66 -17.30 -1.08 14.85
CA LEU A 66 -17.70 -0.24 15.98
C LEU A 66 -16.64 0.82 16.29
N LYS A 67 -15.36 0.42 16.28
CA LYS A 67 -14.23 1.33 16.49
C LYS A 67 -14.02 2.28 15.31
N SER A 68 -14.30 1.85 14.08
CA SER A 68 -14.19 2.68 12.88
C SER A 68 -15.25 3.78 12.79
N LYS A 69 -16.34 3.71 13.58
CA LYS A 69 -17.29 4.82 13.73
C LYS A 69 -16.75 5.95 14.61
N LEU A 70 -15.81 5.65 15.51
CA LEU A 70 -15.19 6.62 16.43
C LEU A 70 -13.84 7.15 15.92
N SER A 71 -13.18 6.40 15.03
CA SER A 71 -11.93 6.81 14.37
C SER A 71 -11.99 6.48 12.87
N SER A 72 -11.11 7.10 12.06
CA SER A 72 -11.10 6.78 10.62
C SER A 72 -10.69 5.32 10.38
N SER A 73 -11.35 4.64 9.43
CA SER A 73 -11.02 3.27 9.05
C SER A 73 -9.54 3.10 8.64
N THR A 74 -8.93 4.16 8.07
CA THR A 74 -7.50 4.15 7.72
C THR A 74 -6.64 4.11 8.97
N ASN A 75 -6.97 4.88 10.00
CA ASN A 75 -6.22 4.91 11.25
C ASN A 75 -6.26 3.56 11.96
N GLU A 76 -7.46 2.97 12.07
CA GLU A 76 -7.62 1.64 12.66
C GLU A 76 -6.86 0.56 11.87
N TYR A 77 -6.93 0.62 10.54
CA TYR A 77 -6.21 -0.30 9.66
C TYR A 77 -4.69 -0.23 9.88
N CYS A 78 -4.13 1.00 9.92
CA CYS A 78 -2.71 1.21 10.18
C CYS A 78 -2.30 0.72 11.57
N LYS A 79 -3.10 1.02 12.62
CA LYS A 79 -2.84 0.56 13.98
C LYS A 79 -2.81 -0.96 14.06
N ASN A 80 -3.80 -1.64 13.48
CA ASN A 80 -3.87 -3.09 13.48
C ASN A 80 -2.75 -3.73 12.64
N PHE A 81 -2.27 -3.06 11.57
CA PHE A 81 -1.07 -3.47 10.83
C PHE A 81 0.16 -3.39 11.74
N ILE A 82 0.38 -2.27 12.43
CA ILE A 82 1.51 -2.07 13.34
C ILE A 82 1.51 -3.12 14.45
N ASP A 83 0.36 -3.31 15.10
CA ASP A 83 0.20 -4.31 16.18
C ASP A 83 0.51 -5.74 15.69
N LYS A 84 0.13 -6.07 14.46
CA LYS A 84 0.35 -7.39 13.86
C LYS A 84 1.79 -7.62 13.42
N THR A 85 2.52 -6.54 13.18
CA THR A 85 3.89 -6.58 12.61
C THR A 85 4.96 -6.10 13.59
N LYS A 86 4.61 -5.80 14.84
CA LYS A 86 5.51 -5.25 15.87
C LYS A 86 6.81 -6.05 16.07
N ASP A 87 6.73 -7.39 15.92
CA ASP A 87 7.87 -8.29 16.07
C ASP A 87 8.52 -8.65 14.70
N SER A 88 8.14 -7.93 13.65
CA SER A 88 8.60 -8.17 12.30
C SER A 88 9.29 -6.92 11.74
N ASN A 89 10.53 -7.07 11.31
CA ASN A 89 11.23 -6.01 10.59
C ASN A 89 11.04 -6.23 9.09
N PHE A 90 10.44 -5.25 8.41
CA PHE A 90 10.33 -5.22 6.96
C PHE A 90 11.32 -4.20 6.39
N ASP A 91 12.10 -4.62 5.39
CA ASP A 91 13.02 -3.74 4.68
C ASP A 91 12.27 -2.78 3.77
N ILE A 92 11.16 -3.28 3.19
CA ILE A 92 10.33 -2.53 2.25
C ILE A 92 8.85 -2.68 2.64
N ILE A 93 8.13 -1.56 2.62
CA ILE A 93 6.67 -1.52 2.74
C ILE A 93 6.10 -0.94 1.45
N GLU A 94 5.37 -1.77 0.71
CA GLU A 94 4.64 -1.39 -0.50
C GLU A 94 3.19 -1.03 -0.16
N ILE A 95 2.73 0.15 -0.56
CA ILE A 95 1.38 0.65 -0.29
C ILE A 95 0.63 0.84 -1.60
N HIS A 96 -0.48 0.13 -1.78
CA HIS A 96 -1.29 0.21 -2.99
C HIS A 96 -2.49 1.15 -2.81
N ASN A 97 -2.63 2.15 -3.68
CA ASN A 97 -3.79 3.09 -3.77
C ASN A 97 -4.20 3.80 -2.46
N ARG A 98 -3.33 3.89 -1.46
CA ARG A 98 -3.68 4.51 -0.17
C ARG A 98 -2.54 5.35 0.39
N PRO A 99 -2.17 6.47 -0.27
CA PRO A 99 -1.03 7.30 0.17
C PRO A 99 -1.20 7.83 1.60
N LEU A 100 -2.42 7.98 2.10
CA LEU A 100 -2.66 8.36 3.49
C LEU A 100 -2.11 7.32 4.49
N VAL A 101 -2.07 6.03 4.14
CA VAL A 101 -1.47 4.96 4.96
C VAL A 101 0.01 5.25 5.22
N PHE A 102 0.74 5.72 4.22
CA PHE A 102 2.14 6.14 4.38
C PHE A 102 2.31 7.19 5.47
N ASN A 103 1.46 8.23 5.52
CA ASN A 103 1.55 9.30 6.50
C ASN A 103 1.39 8.80 7.96
N TYR A 104 0.68 7.69 8.17
CA TYR A 104 0.56 7.05 9.47
C TYR A 104 1.78 6.16 9.76
N LEU A 105 2.10 5.25 8.84
CA LEU A 105 3.11 4.21 9.09
C LEU A 105 4.52 4.76 9.25
N LYS A 106 4.90 5.78 8.47
CA LYS A 106 6.24 6.40 8.55
C LYS A 106 6.59 7.01 9.91
N LYS A 107 5.60 7.25 10.76
CA LYS A 107 5.82 7.78 12.12
C LYS A 107 6.19 6.70 13.12
N GLU A 108 5.81 5.46 12.82
CA GLU A 108 5.88 4.33 13.74
C GLU A 108 6.85 3.25 13.26
N ILE A 109 7.17 3.22 11.96
CA ILE A 109 7.96 2.16 11.34
C ILE A 109 9.13 2.76 10.57
N VAL A 110 10.33 2.24 10.82
CA VAL A 110 11.54 2.53 10.04
C VAL A 110 11.66 1.48 8.96
N SER A 111 11.43 1.86 7.70
CA SER A 111 11.46 1.00 6.52
C SER A 111 11.58 1.85 5.26
N LYS A 112 11.92 1.25 4.12
CA LYS A 112 11.76 1.89 2.81
C LYS A 112 10.30 1.80 2.38
N PHE A 113 9.75 2.90 1.89
CA PHE A 113 8.35 2.97 1.47
C PHE A 113 8.22 3.14 -0.04
N ILE A 114 7.40 2.28 -0.65
CA ILE A 114 7.04 2.36 -2.07
C ILE A 114 5.52 2.54 -2.17
N ILE A 115 5.07 3.51 -2.97
CA ILE A 115 3.63 3.71 -3.20
C ILE A 115 3.29 3.38 -4.65
N TYR A 116 2.30 2.51 -4.84
CA TYR A 116 1.73 2.17 -6.15
C TYR A 116 0.40 2.89 -6.35
N PHE A 117 0.30 3.64 -7.44
CA PHE A 117 -0.95 4.25 -7.88
C PHE A 117 -1.55 3.45 -9.04
N HIS A 118 -2.67 2.77 -8.79
CA HIS A 118 -3.44 2.05 -9.79
C HIS A 118 -4.59 2.91 -10.35
N ASN A 119 -5.07 3.88 -9.58
CA ASN A 119 -6.19 4.75 -9.93
C ASN A 119 -5.76 6.23 -9.88
N ASP A 120 -6.69 7.16 -10.20
CA ASP A 120 -6.42 8.59 -10.20
C ASP A 120 -5.94 9.11 -8.83
N PRO A 121 -4.67 9.59 -8.73
CA PRO A 121 -4.13 10.12 -7.49
C PRO A 121 -4.91 11.32 -6.94
N LEU A 122 -5.56 12.10 -7.81
CA LEU A 122 -6.33 13.29 -7.40
C LEU A 122 -7.65 12.93 -6.70
N SER A 123 -8.09 11.67 -6.81
CA SER A 123 -9.27 11.16 -6.11
C SER A 123 -8.98 10.62 -4.71
N MET A 124 -7.69 10.51 -4.31
CA MET A 124 -7.27 9.83 -3.09
C MET A 124 -6.86 10.80 -1.99
N ASN A 125 -7.30 10.55 -0.76
CA ASN A 125 -6.81 11.26 0.41
C ASN A 125 -5.30 10.97 0.61
N GLY A 126 -4.51 12.04 0.80
CA GLY A 126 -3.06 11.97 0.92
C GLY A 126 -2.30 12.19 -0.40
N SER A 127 -3.03 12.41 -1.52
CA SER A 127 -2.43 12.81 -2.81
C SER A 127 -3.33 13.74 -3.63
N ARG A 128 -4.46 14.20 -3.07
CA ARG A 128 -5.44 15.02 -3.79
C ARG A 128 -4.90 16.40 -4.14
N SER A 129 -4.30 17.08 -3.17
CA SER A 129 -3.71 18.41 -3.37
C SER A 129 -2.28 18.33 -3.92
N ALA A 130 -1.82 19.44 -4.56
CA ALA A 130 -0.44 19.56 -5.02
C ALA A 130 0.56 19.41 -3.85
N ASN A 131 0.25 20.02 -2.69
CA ASN A 131 1.12 19.94 -1.51
C ASN A 131 1.24 18.51 -0.97
N GLU A 132 0.16 17.72 -0.95
CA GLU A 132 0.22 16.30 -0.55
C GLU A 132 1.12 15.50 -1.51
N ARG A 133 1.02 15.74 -2.81
CA ARG A 133 1.85 15.04 -3.80
C ARG A 133 3.32 15.48 -3.73
N LEU A 134 3.61 16.77 -3.52
CA LEU A 134 4.97 17.25 -3.27
C LEU A 134 5.59 16.61 -2.03
N LYS A 135 4.80 16.47 -0.96
CA LYS A 135 5.22 15.77 0.25
C LYS A 135 5.58 14.31 -0.06
N LEU A 136 4.74 13.59 -0.81
CA LEU A 136 5.04 12.21 -1.20
C LEU A 136 6.33 12.13 -2.03
N LEU A 137 6.56 13.03 -2.99
CA LEU A 137 7.79 13.07 -3.80
C LEU A 137 9.06 13.29 -2.95
N ASN A 138 8.94 13.98 -1.84
CA ASN A 138 10.09 14.28 -0.97
C ASN A 138 10.34 13.22 0.10
N GLU A 139 9.32 12.44 0.48
CA GLU A 139 9.39 11.59 1.68
C GLU A 139 9.27 10.08 1.38
N VAL A 140 8.79 9.71 0.20
CA VAL A 140 8.63 8.30 -0.21
C VAL A 140 9.86 7.88 -1.02
N ASP A 141 10.41 6.70 -0.75
CA ASP A 141 11.60 6.21 -1.46
C ASP A 141 11.32 5.97 -2.96
N LYS A 142 10.12 5.48 -3.30
CA LYS A 142 9.72 5.30 -4.70
C LYS A 142 8.20 5.40 -4.89
N ILE A 143 7.79 6.03 -5.99
CA ILE A 143 6.41 6.08 -6.44
C ILE A 143 6.31 5.38 -7.78
N ILE A 144 5.37 4.44 -7.90
CA ILE A 144 5.13 3.64 -9.10
C ILE A 144 3.73 3.93 -9.63
N PHE A 145 3.64 4.18 -10.92
CA PHE A 145 2.39 4.45 -11.63
C PHE A 145 2.14 3.31 -12.62
N VAL A 146 0.93 2.73 -12.59
CA VAL A 146 0.57 1.62 -13.49
C VAL A 146 0.36 2.06 -14.94
N SER A 147 0.28 3.36 -15.21
CA SER A 147 0.16 3.91 -16.55
C SER A 147 0.68 5.35 -16.65
N LYS A 148 0.99 5.77 -17.88
CA LYS A 148 1.35 7.17 -18.18
C LYS A 148 0.22 8.15 -17.82
N TRP A 149 -1.03 7.72 -17.92
CA TRP A 149 -2.16 8.55 -17.53
C TRP A 149 -2.16 8.79 -16.01
N VAL A 150 -2.00 7.76 -15.18
CA VAL A 150 -1.91 7.89 -13.72
C VAL A 150 -0.74 8.79 -13.33
N GLN A 151 0.42 8.62 -13.98
CA GLN A 151 1.58 9.48 -13.79
C GLN A 151 1.26 10.95 -14.11
N ALA A 152 0.69 11.22 -15.29
CA ALA A 152 0.31 12.58 -15.70
C ALA A 152 -0.69 13.21 -14.72
N ARG A 153 -1.66 12.44 -14.20
CA ARG A 153 -2.61 12.89 -13.17
C ARG A 153 -1.89 13.24 -11.86
N PHE A 154 -0.92 12.44 -11.44
CA PHE A 154 -0.15 12.74 -10.23
C PHE A 154 0.63 14.05 -10.36
N PHE A 155 1.24 14.33 -11.51
CA PHE A 155 2.00 15.54 -11.76
C PHE A 155 1.14 16.74 -12.20
N ASN A 156 -0.18 16.59 -12.28
CA ASN A 156 -1.07 17.71 -12.62
C ASN A 156 -0.88 18.87 -11.63
N SER A 157 -0.64 20.08 -12.18
CA SER A 157 -0.34 21.31 -11.40
C SER A 157 0.95 21.25 -10.56
N LEU A 158 1.86 20.32 -10.86
CA LEU A 158 3.24 20.30 -10.34
C LEU A 158 4.22 20.73 -11.43
N ASP A 159 5.42 21.19 -11.01
CA ASP A 159 6.49 21.51 -11.97
C ASP A 159 6.91 20.24 -12.73
N ARG A 160 6.94 20.33 -14.06
CA ARG A 160 7.33 19.22 -14.94
C ARG A 160 8.76 18.73 -14.68
N LYS A 161 9.66 19.56 -14.17
CA LYS A 161 11.02 19.17 -13.79
C LYS A 161 11.05 18.07 -12.71
N LEU A 162 9.98 17.94 -11.93
CA LEU A 162 9.85 16.90 -10.89
C LEU A 162 9.55 15.50 -11.45
N MET A 163 9.15 15.41 -12.74
CA MET A 163 8.85 14.10 -13.36
C MET A 163 10.10 13.24 -13.60
N ASN A 164 11.29 13.84 -13.54
CA ASN A 164 12.57 13.17 -13.78
C ASN A 164 13.34 12.84 -12.49
N LYS A 165 12.74 13.04 -11.34
CA LYS A 165 13.22 12.57 -10.03
C LYS A 165 12.69 11.18 -9.74
#